data_00d823612ca3d2683a892eda02726c2e
#
_entry.id   00d823612ca3d2683a892eda02726c2e
#
_cell.length_a   1.000
_cell.length_b   1.000
_cell.length_c   1.000
_cell.angle_alpha   90.00
_cell.angle_beta   90.00
_cell.angle_gamma   90.00
#
_symmetry.space_group_name_H-M   'P 1'
#
loop_
_entity.id
_entity.type
_entity.pdbx_description
1 polymer ?
#
loop_
_entity_poly.entity_id
_entity_poly.type
_entity_poly.pdbx_seq_one_letter_code
_entity_poly.pdbx_strand_id
1 'polypeptide(L)'
;EEVYDGRFVRGGARIEVPGCSLCMGNQARVADGATVVCTCTRNCPNRLGTGANVYLAAAELAAVASLLGKLPTPEEYQTFVAQVDKTAEDTYRYLNFNQLDQYTEKADGVIFQTAV
;
A
#
# COMPACT_ATOMS: atom_id res chain seq x y z
N GLU A 1 5.73 -16.18 -4.73
CA GLU A 1 5.44 -15.87 -3.32
C GLU A 1 6.72 -15.88 -2.49
N GLU A 2 7.48 -16.97 -2.44
CA GLU A 2 8.75 -17.10 -1.68
C GLU A 2 9.80 -16.00 -2.00
N VAL A 3 9.85 -15.49 -3.23
CA VAL A 3 10.82 -14.46 -3.63
C VAL A 3 10.53 -13.11 -2.98
N TYR A 4 9.25 -12.76 -2.83
CA TYR A 4 8.85 -11.49 -2.20
C TYR A 4 9.06 -11.55 -0.70
N ASP A 5 8.69 -12.63 -0.06
CA ASP A 5 8.88 -12.84 1.38
C ASP A 5 10.38 -12.76 1.74
N GLY A 6 11.25 -13.37 0.94
CA GLY A 6 12.69 -13.29 1.14
C GLY A 6 13.26 -11.86 1.05
N ARG A 7 12.70 -10.99 0.21
CA ARG A 7 13.12 -9.58 0.11
C ARG A 7 12.70 -8.77 1.33
N PHE A 8 11.46 -8.95 1.81
CA PHE A 8 10.98 -8.28 3.00
C PHE A 8 11.77 -8.68 4.24
N VAL A 9 12.04 -9.97 4.43
CA VAL A 9 12.83 -10.46 5.58
C VAL A 9 14.26 -9.91 5.54
N ARG A 10 14.90 -9.87 4.37
CA ARG A 10 16.24 -9.27 4.22
C ARG A 10 16.24 -7.77 4.53
N GLY A 11 15.13 -7.09 4.26
CA GLY A 11 14.92 -5.69 4.63
C GLY A 11 14.61 -5.47 6.11
N GLY A 12 14.57 -6.54 6.92
CA GLY A 12 14.26 -6.45 8.34
C GLY A 12 12.76 -6.39 8.67
N ALA A 13 11.89 -6.64 7.69
CA ALA A 13 10.45 -6.65 7.92
C ALA A 13 10.02 -7.90 8.68
N ARG A 14 9.11 -7.73 9.62
CA ARG A 14 8.41 -8.83 10.27
C ARG A 14 7.25 -9.28 9.38
N ILE A 15 7.19 -10.56 9.07
CA ILE A 15 6.12 -11.17 8.32
C ILE A 15 5.16 -11.86 9.28
N GLU A 16 3.87 -11.63 9.07
CA GLU A 16 2.78 -12.24 9.83
C GLU A 16 1.92 -13.13 8.90
N VAL A 17 1.11 -13.97 9.51
CA VAL A 17 0.17 -14.81 8.78
C VAL A 17 -0.78 -13.93 7.96
N PRO A 18 -1.05 -14.28 6.69
CA PRO A 18 -2.01 -13.55 5.87
C PRO A 18 -3.37 -13.43 6.55
N GLY A 19 -3.94 -12.21 6.52
CA GLY A 19 -5.24 -11.92 7.13
C GLY A 19 -5.34 -10.46 7.55
N CYS A 20 -6.39 -10.13 8.30
CA CYS A 20 -6.62 -8.80 8.82
C CYS A 20 -6.04 -8.59 10.23
N SER A 21 -4.79 -8.97 10.46
CA SER A 21 -4.14 -8.90 11.79
C SER A 21 -4.20 -7.50 12.39
N LEU A 22 -3.66 -6.51 11.68
CA LEU A 22 -3.67 -5.11 12.11
C LEU A 22 -5.01 -4.42 11.84
N CYS A 23 -5.69 -4.73 10.73
CA CYS A 23 -6.92 -4.04 10.38
C CYS A 23 -8.09 -4.35 11.35
N MET A 24 -8.04 -5.48 12.01
CA MET A 24 -8.98 -5.86 13.08
C MET A 24 -8.48 -5.45 14.48
N GLY A 25 -7.18 -5.20 14.64
CA GLY A 25 -6.55 -4.87 15.90
C GLY A 25 -6.60 -5.98 16.96
N ASN A 26 -6.75 -7.22 16.53
CA ASN A 26 -6.92 -8.38 17.42
C ASN A 26 -5.74 -9.35 17.43
N GLN A 27 -5.01 -9.49 16.33
CA GLN A 27 -3.86 -10.41 16.21
C GLN A 27 -2.52 -9.70 16.36
N ALA A 28 -2.42 -8.48 15.87
CA ALA A 28 -1.25 -7.65 16.01
C ALA A 28 -1.65 -6.21 16.37
N ARG A 29 -0.89 -5.61 17.26
CA ARG A 29 -1.06 -4.21 17.67
C ARG A 29 0.31 -3.54 17.71
N VAL A 30 0.32 -2.24 17.45
CA VAL A 30 1.50 -1.41 17.65
C VAL A 30 1.58 -0.94 19.11
N ALA A 31 2.74 -0.46 19.50
CA ALA A 31 2.92 0.11 20.85
C ALA A 31 2.00 1.31 21.07
N ASP A 32 1.62 1.55 22.32
CA ASP A 32 0.81 2.70 22.70
C ASP A 32 1.51 4.01 22.31
N GLY A 33 0.75 4.95 21.74
CA GLY A 33 1.28 6.23 21.28
C GLY A 33 2.16 6.16 20.01
N ALA A 34 2.31 5.00 19.38
CA ALA A 34 3.15 4.85 18.20
C ALA A 34 2.64 5.67 17.01
N THR A 35 3.57 6.13 16.17
CA THR A 35 3.25 6.69 14.86
C THR A 35 3.36 5.60 13.80
N VAL A 36 2.32 5.45 13.00
CA VAL A 36 2.17 4.34 12.06
C VAL A 36 1.78 4.86 10.69
N VAL A 37 2.49 4.41 9.66
CA VAL A 37 2.04 4.50 8.26
C VAL A 37 1.38 3.17 7.88
N CYS A 38 0.14 3.21 7.47
CA CYS A 38 -0.68 2.01 7.20
C CYS A 38 -1.30 2.06 5.80
N THR A 39 -1.25 0.94 5.09
CA THR A 39 -1.99 0.75 3.84
C THR A 39 -3.45 0.31 4.06
N CYS A 40 -3.93 0.46 5.28
CA CYS A 40 -5.32 0.17 5.63
C CYS A 40 -6.29 1.09 4.89
N THR A 41 -7.50 0.63 4.63
CA THR A 41 -8.52 1.43 3.94
C THR A 41 -9.22 2.44 4.84
N ARG A 42 -9.09 2.32 6.16
CA ARG A 42 -9.76 3.18 7.15
C ARG A 42 -8.99 3.23 8.45
N ASN A 43 -9.20 4.31 9.18
CA ASN A 43 -8.64 4.51 10.51
C ASN A 43 -9.78 4.69 11.53
N CYS A 44 -9.63 4.04 12.68
CA CYS A 44 -10.49 4.23 13.84
C CYS A 44 -9.61 4.46 15.08
N PRO A 45 -10.01 5.33 16.01
CA PRO A 45 -9.23 5.58 17.22
C PRO A 45 -8.89 4.29 17.96
N ASN A 46 -7.64 4.17 18.40
CA ASN A 46 -7.12 3.06 19.19
C ASN A 46 -7.18 1.67 18.53
N ARG A 47 -7.54 1.57 17.24
CA ARG A 47 -7.67 0.28 16.57
C ARG A 47 -6.33 -0.45 16.48
N LEU A 48 -5.27 0.23 16.04
CA LEU A 48 -3.95 -0.36 15.89
C LEU A 48 -3.13 -0.37 17.19
N GLY A 49 -3.37 0.59 18.06
CA GLY A 49 -2.72 0.74 19.36
C GLY A 49 -3.35 1.88 20.13
N THR A 50 -3.29 1.87 21.45
CA THR A 50 -3.87 2.92 22.29
C THR A 50 -3.14 4.25 22.05
N GLY A 51 -3.87 5.29 21.65
CA GLY A 51 -3.29 6.60 21.35
C GLY A 51 -2.36 6.62 20.12
N ALA A 52 -2.39 5.60 19.27
CA ALA A 52 -1.55 5.56 18.07
C ALA A 52 -1.97 6.63 17.04
N ASN A 53 -0.98 7.33 16.48
CA ASN A 53 -1.15 8.27 15.38
C ASN A 53 -1.02 7.52 14.06
N VAL A 54 -2.12 7.30 13.35
CA VAL A 54 -2.16 6.47 12.15
C VAL A 54 -2.34 7.35 10.91
N TYR A 55 -1.42 7.20 9.95
CA TYR A 55 -1.47 7.84 8.64
C TYR A 55 -1.77 6.78 7.58
N LEU A 56 -2.86 6.98 6.84
CA LEU A 56 -3.21 6.10 5.72
C LEU A 56 -2.38 6.49 4.50
N ALA A 57 -1.83 5.50 3.82
CA ALA A 57 -0.96 5.71 2.67
C ALA A 57 -1.16 4.63 1.60
N ALA A 58 -0.82 4.97 0.36
CA ALA A 58 -0.63 3.98 -0.70
C ALA A 58 0.57 3.08 -0.39
N ALA A 59 0.63 1.92 -1.03
CA ALA A 59 1.69 0.94 -0.80
C ALA A 59 3.08 1.51 -1.10
N GLU A 60 3.19 2.30 -2.17
CA GLU A 60 4.43 2.95 -2.59
C GLU A 60 4.94 3.93 -1.52
N LEU A 61 4.03 4.75 -0.96
CA LEU A 61 4.40 5.68 0.10
C LEU A 61 4.82 4.95 1.38
N ALA A 62 4.11 3.89 1.73
CA ALA A 62 4.47 3.07 2.89
C ALA A 62 5.84 2.40 2.70
N ALA A 63 6.14 1.92 1.49
CA ALA A 63 7.45 1.34 1.15
C ALA A 63 8.57 2.37 1.29
N VAL A 64 8.40 3.57 0.73
CA VAL A 64 9.40 4.65 0.85
C VAL A 64 9.58 5.06 2.31
N ALA A 65 8.49 5.22 3.06
CA ALA A 65 8.55 5.54 4.49
C ALA A 65 9.31 4.47 5.29
N SER A 66 9.14 3.19 4.95
CA SER A 66 9.85 2.10 5.60
C SER A 66 11.37 2.13 5.34
N LEU A 67 11.78 2.52 4.13
CA LEU A 67 13.18 2.67 3.77
C LEU A 67 13.84 3.86 4.49
N LEU A 68 13.11 4.96 4.64
CA LEU A 68 13.62 6.19 5.23
C LEU A 68 13.48 6.24 6.76
N GLY A 69 12.63 5.38 7.34
CA GLY A 69 12.28 5.44 8.76
C GLY A 69 11.47 6.67 9.16
N LYS A 70 10.93 7.41 8.19
CA LYS A 70 10.12 8.63 8.37
C LYS A 70 9.15 8.80 7.20
N LEU A 71 8.16 9.67 7.34
CA LEU A 71 7.38 10.14 6.19
C LEU A 71 8.29 10.95 5.26
N PRO A 72 8.35 10.61 3.96
CA PRO A 72 9.15 11.36 3.00
C PRO A 72 8.58 12.75 2.73
N THR A 73 9.43 13.69 2.34
CA THR A 73 8.97 14.89 1.67
C THR A 73 8.48 14.55 0.25
N PRO A 74 7.70 15.43 -0.41
CA PRO A 74 7.28 15.20 -1.79
C PRO A 74 8.46 14.93 -2.74
N GLU A 75 9.56 15.66 -2.57
CA GLU A 75 10.75 15.52 -3.41
C GLU A 75 11.46 14.18 -3.18
N GLU A 76 11.61 13.79 -1.91
CA GLU A 76 12.15 12.46 -1.55
C GLU A 76 11.28 11.35 -2.15
N TYR A 77 9.96 11.46 -2.02
CA TYR A 77 9.02 10.49 -2.56
C TYR A 77 9.13 10.36 -4.07
N GLN A 78 9.13 11.47 -4.80
CA GLN A 78 9.25 11.47 -6.26
C GLN A 78 10.53 10.80 -6.76
N THR A 79 11.64 10.96 -6.04
CA THR A 79 12.90 10.31 -6.40
C THR A 79 12.78 8.77 -6.42
N PHE A 80 12.01 8.19 -5.50
CA PHE A 80 11.79 6.75 -5.44
C PHE A 80 10.75 6.30 -6.47
N VAL A 81 9.63 7.02 -6.58
CA VAL A 81 8.52 6.66 -7.48
C VAL A 81 8.93 6.73 -8.94
N ALA A 82 9.76 7.68 -9.33
CA ALA A 82 10.31 7.75 -10.68
C ALA A 82 11.08 6.49 -11.12
N GLN A 83 11.51 5.65 -10.18
CA GLN A 83 12.11 4.35 -10.50
C GLN A 83 11.03 3.30 -10.80
N VAL A 84 9.92 3.35 -10.10
CA VAL A 84 8.77 2.47 -10.32
C VAL A 84 8.08 2.80 -11.64
N ASP A 85 7.98 4.08 -11.99
CA ASP A 85 7.39 4.55 -13.24
C ASP A 85 8.05 3.95 -14.48
N LYS A 86 9.37 3.69 -14.41
CA LYS A 86 10.13 3.04 -15.50
C LYS A 86 9.70 1.60 -15.78
N THR A 87 9.09 0.96 -14.79
CA THR A 87 8.63 -0.43 -14.84
C THR A 87 7.14 -0.55 -14.53
N ALA A 88 6.40 0.55 -14.72
CA ALA A 88 4.99 0.63 -14.31
C ALA A 88 4.12 -0.44 -14.97
N GLU A 89 4.32 -0.72 -16.26
CA GLU A 89 3.60 -1.75 -16.99
C GLU A 89 3.74 -3.14 -16.36
N ASP A 90 4.97 -3.50 -15.95
CA ASP A 90 5.22 -4.78 -15.29
C ASP A 90 4.77 -4.77 -13.84
N THR A 91 5.00 -3.67 -13.13
CA THR A 91 4.67 -3.51 -11.71
C THR A 91 3.17 -3.55 -11.50
N TYR A 92 2.42 -2.87 -12.34
CA TYR A 92 0.95 -2.74 -12.27
C TYR A 92 0.20 -3.61 -13.30
N ARG A 93 0.86 -4.65 -13.84
CA ARG A 93 0.30 -5.51 -14.90
C ARG A 93 -1.10 -6.05 -14.61
N TYR A 94 -1.45 -6.25 -13.35
CA TYR A 94 -2.77 -6.72 -12.94
C TYR A 94 -3.85 -5.62 -12.99
N LEU A 95 -3.45 -4.37 -13.22
CA LEU A 95 -4.35 -3.21 -13.41
C LEU A 95 -4.50 -2.81 -14.89
N ASN A 96 -3.81 -3.51 -15.80
CA ASN A 96 -3.86 -3.25 -17.24
C ASN A 96 -5.11 -3.89 -17.86
N PHE A 97 -6.29 -3.47 -17.42
CA PHE A 97 -7.57 -4.02 -17.85
C PHE A 97 -7.83 -3.80 -19.35
N ASN A 98 -7.25 -2.74 -19.93
CA ASN A 98 -7.29 -2.45 -21.37
C ASN A 98 -6.60 -3.52 -22.23
N GLN A 99 -5.80 -4.40 -21.66
CA GLN A 99 -5.15 -5.52 -22.32
C GLN A 99 -5.99 -6.82 -22.25
N LEU A 100 -7.14 -6.78 -21.59
CA LEU A 100 -8.05 -7.91 -21.46
C LEU A 100 -9.19 -7.74 -22.48
N ASP A 101 -9.23 -8.61 -23.52
CA ASP A 101 -10.25 -8.57 -24.57
C ASP A 101 -11.67 -8.54 -24.00
N GLN A 102 -11.95 -9.38 -23.01
CA GLN A 102 -13.26 -9.43 -22.35
C GLN A 102 -13.64 -8.15 -21.62
N TYR A 103 -12.67 -7.37 -21.19
CA TYR A 103 -12.91 -6.09 -20.53
C TYR A 103 -13.15 -4.99 -21.55
N THR A 104 -12.34 -4.92 -22.62
CA THR A 104 -12.48 -3.94 -23.70
C THR A 104 -13.84 -4.09 -24.40
N GLU A 105 -14.25 -5.30 -24.73
CA GLU A 105 -15.56 -5.59 -25.32
C GLU A 105 -16.75 -5.10 -24.46
N LYS A 106 -16.63 -5.21 -23.14
CA LYS A 106 -17.67 -4.73 -22.20
C LYS A 106 -17.58 -3.25 -21.91
N ALA A 107 -16.41 -2.66 -22.00
CA ALA A 107 -16.17 -1.25 -21.72
C ALA A 107 -16.63 -0.34 -22.87
N ASP A 108 -16.63 -0.82 -24.10
CA ASP A 108 -17.01 -0.06 -25.32
C ASP A 108 -18.46 0.46 -25.31
N GLY A 109 -19.30 0.02 -24.40
CA GLY A 109 -20.68 0.51 -24.22
C GLY A 109 -20.92 1.34 -22.97
N VAL A 110 -19.89 1.56 -22.13
CA VAL A 110 -20.06 2.23 -20.85
C VAL A 110 -19.78 3.73 -20.98
N ILE A 111 -20.83 4.54 -20.91
CA ILE A 111 -20.70 6.00 -20.79
C ILE A 111 -20.45 6.32 -19.32
N PHE A 112 -19.24 6.73 -18.98
CA PHE A 112 -18.94 7.28 -17.67
C PHE A 112 -19.58 8.67 -17.55
N GLN A 113 -20.65 8.80 -16.78
CA GLN A 113 -21.12 10.10 -16.34
C GLN A 113 -20.11 10.63 -15.32
N THR A 114 -19.32 11.62 -15.69
CA THR A 114 -18.57 12.42 -14.74
C THR A 114 -19.59 13.11 -13.84
N ALA A 115 -19.59 12.73 -12.56
CA ALA A 115 -20.31 13.48 -11.55
C ALA A 115 -19.68 14.89 -11.47
N VAL A 116 -20.50 15.90 -11.79
CA VAL A 116 -20.17 17.33 -11.65
C VAL A 116 -20.30 17.73 -10.19
#